data_1b7e9dca2830967e3883db72b718a62a
#
_entry.id   1b7e9dca2830967e3883db72b718a62a
#
_cell.length_a   1.000
_cell.length_b   1.000
_cell.length_c   1.000
_cell.angle_alpha   90.00
_cell.angle_beta   90.00
_cell.angle_gamma   90.00
#
_symmetry.space_group_name_H-M   'P 1'
#
loop_
_entity.id
_entity.type
_entity.pdbx_description
1 polymer ?
#
loop_
_entity_poly.entity_id
_entity_poly.type
_entity_poly.pdbx_seq_one_letter_code
_entity_poly.pdbx_strand_id
1 'polypeptide(L)'
;MACGDERGDYPPLIEYQNVTLIRKNRKVLEDINLSIDVGEQVAILGPNGAGKSSFIKTITRELHPLWGGPESYLRVLGKELWNVIELRDQLGIVGSEVVKSSFSDFSCREIILSGFFSSSGIWPHHQVTDEMREKAEEVMSLMRIDHLAETSISEISTGESRLVMMGRALVNDPMTLLLDEPTSNLDPQATLNVRQTLSRITGQGKSIVMITHSLSDVIPEIRRIVLIRRGRIIEDGDKERLLTSESLSALFGTELEVVKRNGYYYYR
;
A
#
# COMPACT_ATOMS: atom_id res chain seq x y z
N MET A 1 16.93 -31.77 -10.03
CA MET A 1 17.48 -30.57 -10.66
C MET A 1 17.02 -29.43 -9.83
N ALA A 2 17.93 -28.76 -9.13
CA ALA A 2 17.63 -27.64 -8.23
C ALA A 2 17.17 -26.43 -9.09
N CYS A 3 16.01 -25.90 -8.80
CA CYS A 3 15.52 -24.64 -9.35
C CYS A 3 16.43 -23.55 -8.77
N GLY A 4 17.29 -22.97 -9.60
CA GLY A 4 18.19 -21.88 -9.21
C GLY A 4 17.37 -20.67 -8.71
N ASP A 5 17.82 -20.14 -7.61
CA ASP A 5 17.34 -18.90 -6.98
C ASP A 5 17.79 -17.73 -7.86
N GLU A 6 17.00 -17.41 -8.91
CA GLU A 6 17.14 -16.16 -9.67
C GLU A 6 16.58 -14.99 -8.86
N ARG A 7 17.14 -14.75 -7.70
CA ARG A 7 17.02 -13.44 -7.04
C ARG A 7 17.93 -12.50 -7.84
N GLY A 8 17.28 -11.71 -8.72
CA GLY A 8 17.98 -10.68 -9.47
C GLY A 8 18.72 -9.73 -8.54
N ASP A 9 19.81 -9.17 -9.05
CA ASP A 9 20.77 -8.26 -8.38
C ASP A 9 20.17 -6.88 -8.04
N TYR A 10 18.86 -6.86 -7.68
CA TYR A 10 18.15 -5.65 -7.27
C TYR A 10 18.28 -5.45 -5.75
N PRO A 11 18.54 -4.19 -5.31
CA PRO A 11 18.49 -3.89 -3.89
C PRO A 11 17.07 -4.13 -3.34
N PRO A 12 16.92 -4.35 -2.02
CA PRO A 12 15.61 -4.46 -1.41
C PRO A 12 14.71 -3.29 -1.78
N LEU A 13 13.41 -3.56 -1.95
CA LEU A 13 12.40 -2.53 -2.19
C LEU A 13 12.40 -1.52 -1.04
N ILE A 14 12.41 -2.01 0.19
CA ILE A 14 12.41 -1.21 1.41
C ILE A 14 13.35 -1.88 2.41
N GLU A 15 14.26 -1.10 2.98
CA GLU A 15 15.20 -1.57 4.00
C GLU A 15 15.25 -0.61 5.18
N TYR A 16 14.82 -1.07 6.34
CA TYR A 16 14.95 -0.39 7.63
C TYR A 16 16.05 -1.05 8.44
N GLN A 17 16.98 -0.27 8.93
CA GLN A 17 18.02 -0.69 9.86
C GLN A 17 18.03 0.24 11.06
N ASN A 18 17.72 -0.28 12.25
CA ASN A 18 17.71 0.43 13.54
C ASN A 18 16.94 1.77 13.50
N VAL A 19 15.80 1.81 12.80
CA VAL A 19 15.08 3.06 12.56
C VAL A 19 14.13 3.39 13.71
N THR A 20 14.27 4.59 14.27
CA THR A 20 13.39 5.15 15.29
C THR A 20 12.76 6.46 14.80
N LEU A 21 11.43 6.61 14.99
CA LEU A 21 10.68 7.81 14.67
C LEU A 21 10.06 8.40 15.94
N ILE A 22 10.31 9.69 16.20
CA ILE A 22 9.68 10.44 17.29
C ILE A 22 8.70 11.47 16.73
N ARG A 23 7.49 11.52 17.28
CA ARG A 23 6.50 12.58 17.03
C ARG A 23 5.94 13.09 18.35
N LYS A 24 5.86 14.42 18.50
CA LYS A 24 5.33 15.05 19.73
C LYS A 24 5.92 14.43 21.01
N ASN A 25 7.24 14.28 21.07
CA ASN A 25 8.00 13.67 22.17
C ASN A 25 7.62 12.21 22.52
N ARG A 26 7.04 11.47 21.59
CA ARG A 26 6.74 10.03 21.76
C ARG A 26 7.39 9.24 20.65
N LYS A 27 8.00 8.13 20.98
CA LYS A 27 8.44 7.14 20.00
C LYS A 27 7.22 6.53 19.35
N VAL A 28 7.09 6.70 18.04
CA VAL A 28 5.99 6.16 17.22
C VAL A 28 6.44 4.91 16.49
N LEU A 29 7.72 4.90 16.06
CA LEU A 29 8.43 3.70 15.62
C LEU A 29 9.69 3.60 16.48
N GLU A 30 10.06 2.39 16.88
CA GLU A 30 11.19 2.15 17.76
C GLU A 30 11.94 0.91 17.30
N ASP A 31 13.21 1.15 16.94
CA ASP A 31 14.16 0.11 16.57
C ASP A 31 13.63 -0.82 15.47
N ILE A 32 13.12 -0.22 14.39
CA ILE A 32 12.59 -0.97 13.25
C ILE A 32 13.74 -1.53 12.44
N ASN A 33 13.72 -2.85 12.27
CA ASN A 33 14.59 -3.63 11.41
C ASN A 33 13.70 -4.47 10.50
N LEU A 34 13.71 -4.19 9.19
CA LEU A 34 12.86 -4.85 8.20
C LEU A 34 13.46 -4.71 6.81
N SER A 35 13.54 -5.79 6.07
CA SER A 35 13.82 -5.77 4.64
C SER A 35 12.64 -6.39 3.89
N ILE A 36 12.17 -5.70 2.85
CA ILE A 36 11.15 -6.20 1.91
C ILE A 36 11.79 -6.19 0.53
N ASP A 37 11.79 -7.32 -0.15
CA ASP A 37 12.37 -7.44 -1.48
C ASP A 37 11.39 -7.01 -2.57
N VAL A 38 11.92 -6.64 -3.73
CA VAL A 38 11.11 -6.38 -4.92
C VAL A 38 10.35 -7.65 -5.31
N GLY A 39 9.05 -7.51 -5.60
CA GLY A 39 8.20 -8.66 -5.97
C GLY A 39 7.53 -9.36 -4.79
N GLU A 40 7.91 -9.07 -3.53
CA GLU A 40 7.24 -9.66 -2.38
C GLU A 40 5.80 -9.13 -2.20
N GLN A 41 4.92 -10.02 -1.73
CA GLN A 41 3.54 -9.71 -1.34
C GLN A 41 3.47 -9.70 0.19
N VAL A 42 3.41 -8.51 0.79
CA VAL A 42 3.55 -8.33 2.24
C VAL A 42 2.37 -7.58 2.83
N ALA A 43 1.87 -8.03 3.98
CA ALA A 43 0.95 -7.25 4.80
C ALA A 43 1.54 -6.94 6.18
N ILE A 44 1.52 -5.67 6.56
CA ILE A 44 1.91 -5.19 7.87
C ILE A 44 0.63 -5.02 8.69
N LEU A 45 0.46 -5.88 9.70
CA LEU A 45 -0.75 -5.98 10.50
C LEU A 45 -0.51 -5.49 11.93
N GLY A 46 -1.44 -4.72 12.46
CA GLY A 46 -1.36 -4.26 13.85
C GLY A 46 -2.56 -3.42 14.27
N PRO A 47 -2.77 -3.24 15.59
CA PRO A 47 -3.88 -2.44 16.10
C PRO A 47 -3.76 -0.97 15.72
N ASN A 48 -4.88 -0.23 15.88
CA ASN A 48 -4.86 1.22 15.72
C ASN A 48 -3.87 1.85 16.71
N GLY A 49 -3.10 2.84 16.21
CA GLY A 49 -2.04 3.46 17.01
C GLY A 49 -0.73 2.67 17.11
N ALA A 50 -0.59 1.53 16.44
CA ALA A 50 0.65 0.74 16.43
C ALA A 50 1.82 1.40 15.69
N GLY A 51 1.59 2.49 14.95
CA GLY A 51 2.62 3.18 14.16
C GLY A 51 2.52 2.95 12.64
N LYS A 52 1.54 2.17 12.17
CA LYS A 52 1.38 1.74 10.77
C LYS A 52 1.42 2.88 9.75
N SER A 53 0.57 3.89 9.88
CA SER A 53 0.56 5.03 8.96
C SER A 53 1.83 5.87 9.05
N SER A 54 2.51 5.88 10.22
CA SER A 54 3.81 6.52 10.35
C SER A 54 4.90 5.74 9.63
N PHE A 55 4.79 4.42 9.59
CA PHE A 55 5.67 3.56 8.81
C PHE A 55 5.60 3.92 7.31
N ILE A 56 4.39 3.97 6.71
CA ILE A 56 4.23 4.43 5.32
C ILE A 56 4.81 5.83 5.13
N LYS A 57 4.52 6.77 6.03
CA LYS A 57 4.99 8.15 5.93
C LYS A 57 6.50 8.31 6.00
N THR A 58 7.22 7.36 6.57
CA THR A 58 8.68 7.35 6.47
C THR A 58 9.17 6.87 5.10
N ILE A 59 8.48 5.90 4.48
CA ILE A 59 8.79 5.44 3.11
C ILE A 59 8.51 6.57 2.11
N THR A 60 7.37 7.25 2.24
CA THR A 60 6.96 8.36 1.36
C THR A 60 7.70 9.67 1.63
N ARG A 61 8.62 9.68 2.60
CA ARG A 61 9.42 10.84 3.00
C ARG A 61 8.60 12.02 3.56
N GLU A 62 7.37 11.78 3.98
CA GLU A 62 6.56 12.75 4.72
C GLU A 62 7.01 12.89 6.18
N LEU A 63 7.61 11.85 6.73
CA LEU A 63 8.21 11.82 8.06
C LEU A 63 9.65 11.32 7.97
N HIS A 64 10.54 11.98 8.72
CA HIS A 64 11.94 11.64 8.77
C HIS A 64 12.27 10.95 10.10
N PRO A 65 12.88 9.74 10.06
CA PRO A 65 13.40 9.10 11.25
C PRO A 65 14.46 9.96 11.95
N LEU A 66 14.69 9.68 13.24
CA LEU A 66 15.86 10.20 13.92
C LEU A 66 17.12 9.63 13.29
N TRP A 67 18.12 10.48 13.17
CA TRP A 67 19.44 10.01 12.84
C TRP A 67 20.04 9.26 14.05
N GLY A 68 20.19 7.96 13.93
CA GLY A 68 20.67 7.06 14.98
C GLY A 68 22.16 6.68 14.82
N GLY A 69 22.92 7.41 14.00
CA GLY A 69 24.30 7.06 13.64
C GLY A 69 24.40 6.32 12.29
N PRO A 70 25.61 5.95 11.87
CA PRO A 70 25.86 5.34 10.56
C PRO A 70 25.21 3.97 10.35
N GLU A 71 24.80 3.29 11.42
CA GLU A 71 24.10 2.00 11.39
C GLU A 71 22.57 2.14 11.40
N SER A 72 22.03 3.37 11.34
CA SER A 72 20.58 3.64 11.33
C SER A 72 20.22 4.28 10.01
N TYR A 73 19.50 3.55 9.16
CA TYR A 73 19.08 4.06 7.86
C TYR A 73 17.73 3.49 7.41
N LEU A 74 17.09 4.22 6.51
CA LEU A 74 15.95 3.78 5.71
C LEU A 74 16.31 3.96 4.24
N ARG A 75 16.36 2.86 3.52
CA ARG A 75 16.57 2.83 2.07
C ARG A 75 15.33 2.34 1.36
N VAL A 76 15.05 2.93 0.22
CA VAL A 76 14.06 2.47 -0.75
C VAL A 76 14.79 2.24 -2.05
N LEU A 77 14.71 1.02 -2.62
CA LEU A 77 15.50 0.61 -3.80
C LEU A 77 16.98 0.97 -3.65
N GLY A 78 17.56 0.71 -2.48
CA GLY A 78 18.96 0.95 -2.15
C GLY A 78 19.36 2.41 -1.89
N LYS A 79 18.45 3.40 -2.05
CA LYS A 79 18.73 4.84 -1.87
C LYS A 79 18.14 5.37 -0.58
N GLU A 80 18.91 6.19 0.15
CA GLU A 80 18.45 6.89 1.36
C GLU A 80 17.70 8.20 1.02
N LEU A 81 18.04 8.82 -0.10
CA LEU A 81 17.42 10.07 -0.55
C LEU A 81 16.71 9.85 -1.88
N TRP A 82 15.49 10.33 -1.96
CA TRP A 82 14.65 10.29 -3.15
C TRP A 82 14.06 11.66 -3.44
N ASN A 83 13.98 11.99 -4.72
CA ASN A 83 12.99 12.96 -5.17
C ASN A 83 11.59 12.32 -5.01
N VAL A 84 10.65 13.04 -4.41
CA VAL A 84 9.30 12.52 -4.11
C VAL A 84 8.55 12.12 -5.39
N ILE A 85 8.78 12.82 -6.51
CA ILE A 85 8.16 12.50 -7.81
C ILE A 85 8.71 11.16 -8.31
N GLU A 86 10.04 11.03 -8.38
CA GLU A 86 10.70 9.79 -8.80
C GLU A 86 10.30 8.58 -7.93
N LEU A 87 10.13 8.80 -6.63
CA LEU A 87 9.68 7.74 -5.72
C LEU A 87 8.26 7.28 -6.04
N ARG A 88 7.37 8.22 -6.40
CA ARG A 88 5.98 7.92 -6.79
C ARG A 88 5.86 7.20 -8.13
N ASP A 89 6.83 7.37 -9.02
CA ASP A 89 6.89 6.62 -10.28
C ASP A 89 7.30 5.16 -10.02
N GLN A 90 8.13 4.90 -9.01
CA GLN A 90 8.55 3.55 -8.64
C GLN A 90 7.54 2.84 -7.73
N LEU A 91 6.90 3.59 -6.84
CA LEU A 91 5.92 3.10 -5.86
C LEU A 91 4.56 3.75 -6.08
N GLY A 92 3.58 2.98 -6.46
CA GLY A 92 2.19 3.42 -6.48
C GLY A 92 1.67 3.55 -5.05
N ILE A 93 1.46 4.77 -4.56
CA ILE A 93 1.08 5.02 -3.17
C ILE A 93 -0.40 5.35 -3.08
N VAL A 94 -1.15 4.60 -2.26
CA VAL A 94 -2.57 4.82 -1.98
C VAL A 94 -2.76 4.98 -0.48
N GLY A 95 -3.05 6.21 -0.05
CA GLY A 95 -3.30 6.54 1.35
C GLY A 95 -4.65 6.02 1.85
N SER A 96 -4.83 6.03 3.17
CA SER A 96 -6.07 5.60 3.84
C SER A 96 -7.28 6.48 3.55
N GLU A 97 -7.06 7.76 3.25
CA GLU A 97 -8.13 8.73 2.98
C GLU A 97 -8.11 9.19 1.53
N VAL A 98 -9.29 9.21 0.91
CA VAL A 98 -9.51 9.89 -0.37
C VAL A 98 -10.06 11.29 -0.07
N VAL A 99 -9.22 12.31 -0.25
CA VAL A 99 -9.65 13.70 -0.08
C VAL A 99 -10.40 14.13 -1.34
N LYS A 100 -11.70 13.76 -1.45
CA LYS A 100 -12.54 14.06 -2.63
C LYS A 100 -12.56 15.56 -2.97
N SER A 101 -12.51 16.43 -1.97
CA SER A 101 -12.51 17.89 -2.18
C SER A 101 -11.32 18.40 -2.98
N SER A 102 -10.17 17.69 -2.96
CA SER A 102 -9.00 18.06 -3.74
C SER A 102 -9.11 17.70 -5.23
N PHE A 103 -10.14 16.93 -5.59
CA PHE A 103 -10.34 16.39 -6.93
C PHE A 103 -11.77 16.67 -7.46
N SER A 104 -12.60 17.47 -6.75
CA SER A 104 -14.02 17.66 -7.03
C SER A 104 -14.34 18.16 -8.43
N ASP A 105 -13.41 18.88 -9.05
CA ASP A 105 -13.58 19.52 -10.35
C ASP A 105 -13.15 18.64 -11.53
N PHE A 106 -12.69 17.40 -11.24
CA PHE A 106 -12.15 16.49 -12.25
C PHE A 106 -12.98 15.22 -12.38
N SER A 107 -13.05 14.71 -13.61
CA SER A 107 -13.60 13.40 -13.91
C SER A 107 -12.67 12.27 -13.41
N CYS A 108 -13.21 11.07 -13.24
CA CYS A 108 -12.41 9.91 -12.83
C CYS A 108 -11.24 9.64 -13.80
N ARG A 109 -11.44 9.82 -15.10
CA ARG A 109 -10.40 9.71 -16.12
C ARG A 109 -9.29 10.74 -15.90
N GLU A 110 -9.65 12.02 -15.70
CA GLU A 110 -8.67 13.08 -15.47
C GLU A 110 -7.87 12.86 -14.18
N ILE A 111 -8.51 12.31 -13.14
CA ILE A 111 -7.83 11.96 -11.89
C ILE A 111 -6.79 10.85 -12.15
N ILE A 112 -7.12 9.80 -12.89
CA ILE A 112 -6.18 8.74 -13.24
C ILE A 112 -5.04 9.32 -14.08
N LEU A 113 -5.34 10.08 -15.12
CA LEU A 113 -4.34 10.77 -15.96
C LEU A 113 -3.42 11.69 -15.14
N SER A 114 -3.93 12.34 -14.09
CA SER A 114 -3.14 13.23 -13.24
C SER A 114 -2.00 12.49 -12.50
N GLY A 115 -2.09 11.16 -12.42
CA GLY A 115 -1.01 10.32 -11.87
C GLY A 115 0.30 10.48 -12.63
N PHE A 116 0.28 10.63 -13.95
CA PHE A 116 1.48 10.87 -14.76
C PHE A 116 2.24 12.15 -14.40
N PHE A 117 1.52 13.12 -13.85
CA PHE A 117 2.07 14.45 -13.52
C PHE A 117 2.27 14.63 -12.00
N SER A 118 2.01 13.60 -11.20
CA SER A 118 1.99 13.69 -9.72
C SER A 118 1.19 14.89 -9.19
N SER A 119 0.15 15.33 -9.92
CA SER A 119 -0.68 16.51 -9.64
C SER A 119 -2.08 16.12 -9.15
N SER A 120 -2.85 17.07 -8.60
CA SER A 120 -4.23 16.85 -8.17
C SER A 120 -5.25 16.86 -9.30
N GLY A 121 -4.83 17.10 -10.55
CA GLY A 121 -5.71 17.13 -11.71
C GLY A 121 -4.93 17.41 -13.00
N ILE A 122 -5.64 17.52 -14.12
CA ILE A 122 -5.07 17.90 -15.41
C ILE A 122 -5.20 19.42 -15.59
N TRP A 123 -4.07 20.08 -15.75
CA TRP A 123 -3.97 21.53 -15.89
C TRP A 123 -3.55 21.93 -17.33
N PRO A 124 -3.81 23.17 -17.79
CA PRO A 124 -3.53 23.60 -19.17
C PRO A 124 -2.08 23.45 -19.62
N HIS A 125 -1.13 23.38 -18.71
CA HIS A 125 0.29 23.19 -19.00
C HIS A 125 0.69 21.70 -19.12
N HIS A 126 -0.19 20.77 -18.76
CA HIS A 126 0.06 19.34 -18.91
C HIS A 126 -0.19 18.92 -20.37
N GLN A 127 0.79 18.23 -20.94
CA GLN A 127 0.66 17.65 -22.27
C GLN A 127 0.29 16.17 -22.14
N VAL A 128 -1.01 15.88 -22.29
CA VAL A 128 -1.52 14.50 -22.25
C VAL A 128 -1.36 13.90 -23.64
N THR A 129 -0.51 12.87 -23.75
CA THR A 129 -0.28 12.14 -25.02
C THR A 129 -1.34 11.06 -25.24
N ASP A 130 -1.39 10.49 -26.44
CA ASP A 130 -2.32 9.40 -26.75
C ASP A 130 -1.94 8.13 -25.99
N GLU A 131 -0.65 7.85 -25.82
CA GLU A 131 -0.17 6.71 -25.00
C GLU A 131 -0.61 6.84 -23.53
N MET A 132 -0.61 8.05 -22.96
CA MET A 132 -1.13 8.29 -21.61
C MET A 132 -2.63 8.01 -21.52
N ARG A 133 -3.40 8.38 -22.57
CA ARG A 133 -4.84 8.10 -22.63
C ARG A 133 -5.11 6.60 -22.72
N GLU A 134 -4.42 5.89 -23.61
CA GLU A 134 -4.52 4.44 -23.75
C GLU A 134 -4.19 3.74 -22.43
N LYS A 135 -3.11 4.16 -21.76
CA LYS A 135 -2.73 3.59 -20.45
C LYS A 135 -3.77 3.86 -19.36
N ALA A 136 -4.37 5.04 -19.34
CA ALA A 136 -5.45 5.36 -18.41
C ALA A 136 -6.68 4.45 -18.64
N GLU A 137 -7.05 4.20 -19.91
CA GLU A 137 -8.15 3.27 -20.25
C GLU A 137 -7.84 1.82 -19.81
N GLU A 138 -6.63 1.33 -20.07
CA GLU A 138 -6.19 0.01 -19.61
C GLU A 138 -6.34 -0.11 -18.09
N VAL A 139 -5.90 0.91 -17.35
CA VAL A 139 -5.98 0.94 -15.89
C VAL A 139 -7.44 1.02 -15.44
N MET A 140 -8.29 1.82 -16.08
CA MET A 140 -9.72 1.89 -15.74
C MET A 140 -10.40 0.53 -15.95
N SER A 141 -10.07 -0.17 -17.03
CA SER A 141 -10.57 -1.50 -17.31
C SER A 141 -10.09 -2.53 -16.28
N LEU A 142 -8.82 -2.49 -15.88
CA LEU A 142 -8.27 -3.30 -14.80
C LEU A 142 -9.03 -3.09 -13.48
N MET A 143 -9.37 -1.83 -13.15
CA MET A 143 -10.15 -1.46 -11.98
C MET A 143 -11.66 -1.78 -12.13
N ARG A 144 -12.15 -2.02 -13.36
CA ARG A 144 -13.57 -2.17 -13.72
C ARG A 144 -14.40 -0.92 -13.42
N ILE A 145 -13.87 0.23 -13.75
CA ILE A 145 -14.48 1.56 -13.56
C ILE A 145 -14.61 2.35 -14.87
N ASP A 146 -14.56 1.67 -16.03
CA ASP A 146 -14.70 2.30 -17.36
C ASP A 146 -15.96 3.16 -17.46
N HIS A 147 -17.05 2.69 -16.85
CA HIS A 147 -18.35 3.36 -16.84
C HIS A 147 -18.36 4.67 -16.05
N LEU A 148 -17.33 4.95 -15.25
CA LEU A 148 -17.17 6.16 -14.45
C LEU A 148 -16.26 7.20 -15.11
N ALA A 149 -15.75 6.94 -16.31
CA ALA A 149 -14.70 7.76 -16.93
C ALA A 149 -14.99 9.26 -16.91
N GLU A 150 -16.20 9.64 -17.31
CA GLU A 150 -16.63 11.04 -17.40
C GLU A 150 -17.37 11.54 -16.12
N THR A 151 -17.50 10.67 -15.11
CA THR A 151 -18.20 11.03 -13.85
C THR A 151 -17.25 11.73 -12.89
N SER A 152 -17.72 12.79 -12.24
CA SER A 152 -16.96 13.47 -11.18
C SER A 152 -16.74 12.54 -9.97
N ILE A 153 -15.57 12.61 -9.34
CA ILE A 153 -15.28 11.84 -8.12
C ILE A 153 -16.24 12.19 -6.96
N SER A 154 -16.85 13.39 -6.99
CA SER A 154 -17.80 13.81 -5.98
C SER A 154 -19.15 13.06 -6.08
N GLU A 155 -19.47 12.51 -7.25
CA GLU A 155 -20.73 11.83 -7.55
C GLU A 155 -20.67 10.31 -7.34
N ILE A 156 -19.49 9.74 -7.15
CA ILE A 156 -19.27 8.32 -6.99
C ILE A 156 -19.16 7.91 -5.52
N SER A 157 -19.39 6.61 -5.25
CA SER A 157 -19.25 6.02 -3.90
C SER A 157 -17.82 6.09 -3.36
N THR A 158 -17.65 5.88 -2.06
CA THR A 158 -16.33 5.79 -1.42
C THR A 158 -15.51 4.61 -1.97
N GLY A 159 -16.18 3.47 -2.24
CA GLY A 159 -15.51 2.30 -2.82
C GLY A 159 -14.99 2.56 -4.23
N GLU A 160 -15.80 3.16 -5.09
CA GLU A 160 -15.39 3.56 -6.44
C GLU A 160 -14.27 4.60 -6.41
N SER A 161 -14.36 5.60 -5.53
CA SER A 161 -13.27 6.57 -5.34
C SER A 161 -11.95 5.90 -4.95
N ARG A 162 -12.00 4.85 -4.13
CA ARG A 162 -10.83 4.05 -3.77
C ARG A 162 -10.21 3.38 -4.99
N LEU A 163 -11.04 2.80 -5.87
CA LEU A 163 -10.57 2.18 -7.12
C LEU A 163 -9.96 3.23 -8.08
N VAL A 164 -10.56 4.42 -8.19
CA VAL A 164 -10.00 5.53 -8.98
C VAL A 164 -8.62 5.94 -8.45
N MET A 165 -8.45 6.06 -7.12
CA MET A 165 -7.15 6.40 -6.53
C MET A 165 -6.11 5.29 -6.70
N MET A 166 -6.52 4.02 -6.68
CA MET A 166 -5.65 2.89 -7.02
C MET A 166 -5.23 2.95 -8.50
N GLY A 167 -6.18 3.22 -9.40
CA GLY A 167 -5.89 3.44 -10.82
C GLY A 167 -4.89 4.58 -11.04
N ARG A 168 -5.09 5.71 -10.39
CA ARG A 168 -4.16 6.84 -10.42
C ARG A 168 -2.76 6.48 -9.95
N ALA A 169 -2.64 5.62 -8.95
CA ALA A 169 -1.34 5.16 -8.45
C ALA A 169 -0.67 4.14 -9.39
N LEU A 170 -1.45 3.45 -10.24
CA LEU A 170 -0.95 2.43 -11.18
C LEU A 170 -0.58 2.97 -12.55
N VAL A 171 -1.01 4.17 -12.92
CA VAL A 171 -0.92 4.66 -14.29
C VAL A 171 0.54 4.80 -14.78
N ASN A 172 1.50 5.08 -13.86
CA ASN A 172 2.93 5.11 -14.14
C ASN A 172 3.58 3.71 -14.15
N ASP A 173 2.80 2.66 -14.13
CA ASP A 173 3.26 1.28 -14.15
C ASP A 173 4.26 0.91 -13.02
N PRO A 174 4.04 1.32 -11.75
CA PRO A 174 4.97 1.09 -10.66
C PRO A 174 5.20 -0.40 -10.43
N MET A 175 6.38 -0.74 -9.89
CA MET A 175 6.71 -2.13 -9.55
C MET A 175 5.89 -2.65 -8.38
N THR A 176 5.54 -1.77 -7.44
CA THR A 176 4.86 -2.11 -6.19
C THR A 176 3.79 -1.09 -5.84
N LEU A 177 2.64 -1.56 -5.39
CA LEU A 177 1.62 -0.76 -4.72
C LEU A 177 1.82 -0.77 -3.20
N LEU A 178 1.94 0.42 -2.63
CA LEU A 178 1.97 0.65 -1.19
C LEU A 178 0.59 1.15 -0.74
N LEU A 179 -0.12 0.36 0.07
CA LEU A 179 -1.51 0.59 0.44
C LEU A 179 -1.65 0.84 1.94
N ASP A 180 -2.24 1.96 2.34
CA ASP A 180 -2.59 2.26 3.74
C ASP A 180 -4.08 2.03 3.96
N GLU A 181 -4.43 0.96 4.65
CA GLU A 181 -5.80 0.59 5.01
C GLU A 181 -6.79 0.64 3.81
N PRO A 182 -6.57 -0.15 2.75
CA PRO A 182 -7.26 0.01 1.47
C PRO A 182 -8.77 -0.19 1.52
N THR A 183 -9.30 -0.88 2.53
CA THR A 183 -10.73 -1.16 2.69
C THR A 183 -11.36 -0.45 3.89
N SER A 184 -10.63 0.44 4.56
CA SER A 184 -11.17 1.16 5.72
C SER A 184 -12.39 2.01 5.32
N ASN A 185 -13.43 1.99 6.17
CA ASN A 185 -14.68 2.73 5.98
C ASN A 185 -15.46 2.36 4.70
N LEU A 186 -15.24 1.18 4.14
CA LEU A 186 -15.99 0.64 3.03
C LEU A 186 -17.09 -0.32 3.51
N ASP A 187 -18.22 -0.32 2.80
CA ASP A 187 -19.24 -1.35 2.97
C ASP A 187 -18.74 -2.74 2.50
N PRO A 188 -19.44 -3.83 2.82
CA PRO A 188 -19.00 -5.17 2.47
C PRO A 188 -18.83 -5.41 0.96
N GLN A 189 -19.69 -4.81 0.12
CA GLN A 189 -19.61 -4.97 -1.33
C GLN A 189 -18.39 -4.23 -1.89
N ALA A 190 -18.17 -3.00 -1.49
CA ALA A 190 -17.00 -2.21 -1.87
C ALA A 190 -15.69 -2.88 -1.41
N THR A 191 -15.68 -3.42 -0.18
CA THR A 191 -14.54 -4.20 0.34
C THR A 191 -14.23 -5.39 -0.55
N LEU A 192 -15.24 -6.15 -0.97
CA LEU A 192 -15.06 -7.30 -1.88
C LEU A 192 -14.48 -6.85 -3.23
N ASN A 193 -15.00 -5.77 -3.80
CA ASN A 193 -14.54 -5.22 -5.08
C ASN A 193 -13.06 -4.79 -5.01
N VAL A 194 -12.65 -4.11 -3.92
CA VAL A 194 -11.24 -3.72 -3.71
C VAL A 194 -10.36 -4.96 -3.60
N ARG A 195 -10.73 -5.97 -2.81
CA ARG A 195 -9.94 -7.21 -2.68
C ARG A 195 -9.78 -7.94 -4.01
N GLN A 196 -10.87 -8.09 -4.79
CA GLN A 196 -10.81 -8.71 -6.11
C GLN A 196 -9.91 -7.91 -7.06
N THR A 197 -9.91 -6.59 -6.95
CA THR A 197 -9.04 -5.73 -7.73
C THR A 197 -7.58 -5.92 -7.33
N LEU A 198 -7.26 -6.01 -6.04
CA LEU A 198 -5.91 -6.32 -5.57
C LEU A 198 -5.42 -7.67 -6.09
N SER A 199 -6.27 -8.71 -6.07
CA SER A 199 -5.91 -10.02 -6.66
C SER A 199 -5.68 -9.94 -8.17
N ARG A 200 -6.43 -9.11 -8.92
CA ARG A 200 -6.15 -8.89 -10.35
C ARG A 200 -4.82 -8.18 -10.59
N ILE A 201 -4.49 -7.18 -9.77
CA ILE A 201 -3.23 -6.43 -9.85
C ILE A 201 -2.04 -7.38 -9.59
N THR A 202 -2.11 -8.21 -8.56
CA THR A 202 -1.07 -9.21 -8.29
C THR A 202 -0.96 -10.25 -9.39
N GLY A 203 -2.09 -10.64 -9.99
CA GLY A 203 -2.15 -11.54 -11.15
C GLY A 203 -1.44 -10.99 -12.40
N GLN A 204 -1.25 -9.67 -12.49
CA GLN A 204 -0.45 -9.01 -13.53
C GLN A 204 1.05 -8.88 -13.17
N GLY A 205 1.51 -9.53 -12.11
CA GLY A 205 2.90 -9.52 -11.68
C GLY A 205 3.31 -8.32 -10.81
N LYS A 206 2.36 -7.44 -10.43
CA LYS A 206 2.65 -6.33 -9.52
C LYS A 206 2.73 -6.83 -8.08
N SER A 207 3.65 -6.27 -7.30
CA SER A 207 3.72 -6.55 -5.87
C SER A 207 2.88 -5.58 -5.05
N ILE A 208 2.51 -6.01 -3.85
CA ILE A 208 1.72 -5.23 -2.91
C ILE A 208 2.40 -5.24 -1.54
N VAL A 209 2.62 -4.07 -1.00
CA VAL A 209 2.93 -3.86 0.42
C VAL A 209 1.74 -3.16 1.05
N MET A 210 1.01 -3.87 1.89
CA MET A 210 -0.24 -3.39 2.48
C MET A 210 -0.07 -3.17 3.98
N ILE A 211 -0.63 -2.09 4.47
CA ILE A 211 -0.79 -1.86 5.90
C ILE A 211 -2.26 -1.93 6.24
N THR A 212 -2.62 -2.73 7.25
CA THR A 212 -4.01 -2.87 7.69
C THR A 212 -4.12 -3.25 9.17
N HIS A 213 -5.30 -3.07 9.74
CA HIS A 213 -5.70 -3.64 11.03
C HIS A 213 -6.75 -4.75 10.84
N SER A 214 -7.21 -5.00 9.60
CA SER A 214 -8.24 -5.96 9.28
C SER A 214 -7.66 -7.21 8.63
N LEU A 215 -7.93 -8.39 9.20
CA LEU A 215 -7.53 -9.67 8.61
C LEU A 215 -8.14 -9.89 7.24
N SER A 216 -9.34 -9.40 7.06
CA SER A 216 -10.07 -9.60 5.82
C SER A 216 -9.45 -8.89 4.61
N ASP A 217 -8.53 -7.94 4.83
CA ASP A 217 -7.80 -7.26 3.76
C ASP A 217 -6.67 -8.11 3.20
N VAL A 218 -6.18 -9.07 4.00
CA VAL A 218 -5.09 -9.96 3.59
C VAL A 218 -5.60 -10.91 2.51
N ILE A 219 -5.37 -10.53 1.25
CA ILE A 219 -5.76 -11.35 0.09
C ILE A 219 -4.95 -12.66 0.02
N PRO A 220 -5.45 -13.69 -0.68
CA PRO A 220 -4.77 -14.99 -0.77
C PRO A 220 -3.34 -14.92 -1.27
N GLU A 221 -3.03 -13.99 -2.15
CA GLU A 221 -1.73 -13.81 -2.79
C GLU A 221 -0.65 -13.28 -1.84
N ILE A 222 -1.02 -12.58 -0.75
CA ILE A 222 -0.07 -12.18 0.28
C ILE A 222 0.46 -13.41 0.99
N ARG A 223 1.77 -13.53 1.10
CA ARG A 223 2.45 -14.68 1.71
C ARG A 223 3.17 -14.34 3.02
N ARG A 224 3.66 -13.10 3.15
CA ARG A 224 4.44 -12.65 4.30
C ARG A 224 3.62 -11.65 5.12
N ILE A 225 3.65 -11.83 6.43
CA ILE A 225 3.00 -10.96 7.41
C ILE A 225 4.05 -10.38 8.35
N VAL A 226 3.98 -9.09 8.57
CA VAL A 226 4.75 -8.38 9.60
C VAL A 226 3.78 -7.89 10.67
N LEU A 227 3.93 -8.35 11.89
CA LEU A 227 3.11 -7.94 13.03
C LEU A 227 3.77 -6.75 13.74
N ILE A 228 3.06 -5.61 13.82
CA ILE A 228 3.55 -4.41 14.49
C ILE A 228 2.66 -4.04 15.67
N ARG A 229 3.27 -3.75 16.83
CA ARG A 229 2.59 -3.29 18.05
C ARG A 229 3.43 -2.26 18.77
N ARG A 230 2.81 -1.14 19.17
CA ARG A 230 3.45 -0.05 19.91
C ARG A 230 4.74 0.45 19.28
N GLY A 231 4.77 0.55 17.95
CA GLY A 231 5.91 1.03 17.19
C GLY A 231 7.05 0.05 17.00
N ARG A 232 6.90 -1.22 17.39
CA ARG A 232 7.91 -2.27 17.22
C ARG A 232 7.38 -3.41 16.36
N ILE A 233 8.24 -4.02 15.57
CA ILE A 233 7.95 -5.30 14.91
C ILE A 233 8.01 -6.39 15.98
N ILE A 234 6.91 -7.14 16.09
CA ILE A 234 6.78 -8.24 17.06
C ILE A 234 7.16 -9.56 16.42
N GLU A 235 6.67 -9.80 15.22
CA GLU A 235 6.94 -11.00 14.44
C GLU A 235 6.94 -10.67 12.95
N ASP A 236 7.69 -11.45 12.18
CA ASP A 236 7.79 -11.39 10.74
C ASP A 236 7.91 -12.82 10.18
N GLY A 237 7.12 -13.14 9.18
CA GLY A 237 7.19 -14.46 8.57
C GLY A 237 5.98 -14.86 7.73
N ASP A 238 5.86 -16.16 7.52
CA ASP A 238 4.81 -16.76 6.69
C ASP A 238 3.39 -16.50 7.24
N LYS A 239 2.47 -16.20 6.33
CA LYS A 239 1.07 -15.92 6.62
C LYS A 239 0.39 -17.01 7.44
N GLU A 240 0.58 -18.27 7.07
CA GLU A 240 -0.08 -19.40 7.73
C GLU A 240 0.40 -19.56 9.19
N ARG A 241 1.67 -19.24 9.44
CA ARG A 241 2.26 -19.28 10.77
C ARG A 241 1.77 -18.15 11.68
N LEU A 242 1.56 -16.95 11.12
CA LEU A 242 1.29 -15.77 11.93
C LEU A 242 -0.20 -15.42 12.06
N LEU A 243 -1.05 -15.82 11.11
CA LEU A 243 -2.50 -15.55 11.20
C LEU A 243 -3.23 -16.64 11.99
N THR A 244 -2.82 -16.84 13.24
CA THR A 244 -3.43 -17.79 14.20
C THR A 244 -4.19 -17.03 15.30
N SER A 245 -5.12 -17.72 15.97
CA SER A 245 -5.86 -17.16 17.11
C SER A 245 -4.91 -16.72 18.21
N GLU A 246 -3.86 -17.49 18.49
CA GLU A 246 -2.86 -17.21 19.53
C GLU A 246 -2.06 -15.93 19.20
N SER A 247 -1.40 -15.87 18.03
CA SER A 247 -0.57 -14.72 17.62
C SER A 247 -1.39 -13.43 17.58
N LEU A 248 -2.63 -13.50 17.04
CA LEU A 248 -3.45 -12.31 16.89
C LEU A 248 -4.10 -11.89 18.21
N SER A 249 -4.46 -12.81 19.12
CA SER A 249 -4.87 -12.47 20.47
C SER A 249 -3.76 -11.74 21.23
N ALA A 250 -2.52 -12.22 21.10
CA ALA A 250 -1.35 -11.55 21.70
C ALA A 250 -1.12 -10.16 21.07
N LEU A 251 -1.23 -10.03 19.74
CA LEU A 251 -1.05 -8.76 19.02
C LEU A 251 -2.08 -7.71 19.46
N PHE A 252 -3.37 -8.06 19.45
CA PHE A 252 -4.47 -7.13 19.76
C PHE A 252 -4.74 -6.99 21.26
N GLY A 253 -4.24 -7.91 22.09
CA GLY A 253 -4.42 -7.88 23.53
C GLY A 253 -5.84 -8.25 23.98
N THR A 254 -6.55 -9.03 23.18
CA THR A 254 -7.89 -9.57 23.47
C THR A 254 -8.00 -10.97 22.88
N GLU A 255 -8.85 -11.81 23.47
CA GLU A 255 -9.11 -13.15 22.95
C GLU A 255 -9.82 -13.04 21.59
N LEU A 256 -9.25 -13.69 20.57
CA LEU A 256 -9.74 -13.69 19.20
C LEU A 256 -9.74 -15.12 18.66
N GLU A 257 -10.82 -15.50 18.01
CA GLU A 257 -10.88 -16.71 17.19
C GLU A 257 -10.64 -16.31 15.73
N VAL A 258 -9.65 -16.94 15.09
CA VAL A 258 -9.32 -16.71 13.68
C VAL A 258 -9.84 -17.87 12.85
N VAL A 259 -10.65 -17.57 11.84
CA VAL A 259 -11.16 -18.56 10.90
C VAL A 259 -10.68 -18.26 9.48
N LYS A 260 -10.29 -19.32 8.75
CA LYS A 260 -9.92 -19.26 7.34
C LYS A 260 -11.07 -19.74 6.48
N ARG A 261 -11.50 -18.94 5.51
CA ARG A 261 -12.54 -19.29 4.55
C ARG A 261 -12.18 -18.79 3.15
N ASN A 262 -12.15 -19.68 2.18
CA ASN A 262 -11.84 -19.36 0.76
C ASN A 262 -10.50 -18.58 0.62
N GLY A 263 -9.47 -18.93 1.41
CA GLY A 263 -8.16 -18.29 1.38
C GLY A 263 -8.05 -16.96 2.16
N TYR A 264 -9.17 -16.42 2.63
CA TYR A 264 -9.22 -15.22 3.49
C TYR A 264 -9.30 -15.59 4.97
N TYR A 265 -8.86 -14.66 5.81
CA TYR A 265 -8.89 -14.80 7.26
C TYR A 265 -9.87 -13.80 7.85
N TYR A 266 -10.57 -14.21 8.91
CA TYR A 266 -11.59 -13.42 9.59
C TYR A 266 -11.49 -13.62 11.09
N TYR A 267 -11.90 -12.59 11.86
CA TYR A 267 -12.21 -12.74 13.27
C TYR A 267 -13.63 -13.34 13.42
N ARG A 268 -13.77 -14.22 14.40
CA ARG A 268 -15.06 -14.77 14.83
C ARG A 268 -15.38 -14.30 16.24
#